data_b08f21e0d461f787797cdb2729a08dde
#
_entry.id   b08f21e0d461f787797cdb2729a08dde
#
_cell.length_a   1.000
_cell.length_b   1.000
_cell.length_c   1.000
_cell.angle_alpha   90.00
_cell.angle_beta   90.00
_cell.angle_gamma   90.00
#
_symmetry.space_group_name_H-M   'P 1'
#
loop_
_entity.id
_entity.type
_entity.pdbx_description
1 polymer ?
#
loop_
_entity_poly.entity_id
_entity_poly.type
_entity_poly.pdbx_seq_one_letter_code
_entity_poly.pdbx_strand_id
1 'polypeptide(L)'
;MPPPLPIPESYWVVPGLLLAGEYPYSLVEDDGRERLQAFLDAGIRLFVDLTEPRESGRLGALEPYAAPLLEEAAARGVAVRVVRHPVKDMSVPRDGSLERIVEELEGAVARREPAY
;
A
#
# COMPACT_ATOMS: atom_id res chain seq x y z
N MET A 1 -9.83 -14.44 -15.06
CA MET A 1 -10.42 -13.77 -13.89
C MET A 1 -9.34 -13.07 -13.08
N PRO A 2 -9.52 -11.81 -12.71
CA PRO A 2 -8.55 -11.18 -11.84
C PRO A 2 -8.57 -11.81 -10.45
N PRO A 3 -7.46 -11.75 -9.70
CA PRO A 3 -7.43 -12.25 -8.32
C PRO A 3 -8.44 -11.53 -7.44
N PRO A 4 -8.89 -12.16 -6.34
CA PRO A 4 -9.80 -11.50 -5.41
C PRO A 4 -9.18 -10.22 -4.84
N LEU A 5 -10.01 -9.25 -4.50
CA LEU A 5 -9.57 -8.01 -3.87
C LEU A 5 -9.33 -8.24 -2.37
N PRO A 6 -8.19 -7.76 -1.81
CA PRO A 6 -7.95 -7.86 -0.37
C PRO A 6 -8.90 -7.00 0.44
N ILE A 7 -9.30 -5.84 -0.09
CA ILE A 7 -10.31 -4.97 0.53
C ILE A 7 -11.27 -4.49 -0.55
N PRO A 8 -12.55 -4.22 -0.20
CA PRO A 8 -13.53 -3.76 -1.19
C PRO A 8 -13.16 -2.44 -1.87
N GLU A 9 -12.44 -1.57 -1.16
CA GLU A 9 -12.05 -0.24 -1.63
C GLU A 9 -10.76 -0.25 -2.44
N SER A 10 -10.48 -1.34 -3.14
CA SER A 10 -9.29 -1.48 -3.99
C SER A 10 -9.68 -2.02 -5.35
N TYR A 11 -8.78 -1.88 -6.32
CA TYR A 11 -8.99 -2.40 -7.68
C TYR A 11 -7.65 -2.72 -8.34
N TRP A 12 -7.67 -3.73 -9.20
CA TRP A 12 -6.46 -4.13 -9.93
C TRP A 12 -6.23 -3.20 -11.11
N VAL A 13 -5.08 -2.54 -11.13
CA VAL A 13 -4.60 -1.78 -12.30
C VAL A 13 -3.96 -2.75 -13.28
N VAL A 14 -3.11 -3.64 -12.77
CA VAL A 14 -2.56 -4.77 -13.51
C VAL A 14 -2.88 -6.02 -12.70
N PRO A 15 -3.77 -6.90 -13.19
CA PRO A 15 -4.21 -8.05 -12.39
C PRO A 15 -3.06 -8.88 -11.82
N GLY A 16 -3.07 -9.05 -10.51
CA GLY A 16 -2.05 -9.80 -9.79
C GLY A 16 -0.73 -9.08 -9.57
N LEU A 17 -0.52 -7.91 -10.18
CA LEU A 17 0.76 -7.20 -10.11
C LEU A 17 0.66 -5.79 -9.54
N LEU A 18 -0.41 -5.05 -9.84
CA LEU A 18 -0.55 -3.69 -9.33
C LEU A 18 -1.98 -3.43 -8.89
N LEU A 19 -2.13 -3.19 -7.61
CA LEU A 19 -3.41 -2.91 -6.96
C LEU A 19 -3.38 -1.48 -6.46
N ALA A 20 -4.48 -0.75 -6.59
CA ALA A 20 -4.62 0.60 -6.07
C ALA A 20 -5.86 0.69 -5.21
N GLY A 21 -5.87 1.63 -4.28
CA GLY A 21 -7.04 1.83 -3.45
C GLY A 21 -6.75 2.66 -2.22
N GLU A 22 -7.61 2.50 -1.25
CA GLU A 22 -7.64 3.24 -0.01
C GLU A 22 -6.43 2.91 0.89
N TYR A 23 -6.16 3.78 1.87
CA TYR A 23 -5.13 3.55 2.87
C TYR A 23 -5.31 2.16 3.51
N PRO A 24 -4.24 1.35 3.62
CA PRO A 24 -4.38 -0.07 3.97
C PRO A 24 -4.61 -0.37 5.46
N TYR A 25 -4.56 0.63 6.32
CA TYR A 25 -4.68 0.43 7.76
C TYR A 25 -5.88 1.19 8.32
N SER A 26 -6.29 0.83 9.54
CA SER A 26 -7.45 1.41 10.19
C SER A 26 -7.09 1.87 11.62
N LEU A 27 -7.83 2.86 12.14
CA LEU A 27 -7.70 3.29 13.53
C LEU A 27 -8.17 2.20 14.50
N VAL A 28 -9.01 1.27 14.03
CA VAL A 28 -9.40 0.10 14.82
C VAL A 28 -8.34 -0.97 14.59
N GLU A 29 -7.49 -1.20 15.57
CA GLU A 29 -6.31 -2.06 15.43
C GLU A 29 -6.61 -3.44 14.86
N ASP A 30 -7.60 -4.14 15.38
CA ASP A 30 -7.94 -5.49 14.91
C ASP A 30 -8.35 -5.47 13.44
N ASP A 31 -9.18 -4.51 13.05
CA ASP A 31 -9.60 -4.35 11.66
C ASP A 31 -8.41 -3.99 10.76
N GLY A 32 -7.54 -3.10 11.24
CA GLY A 32 -6.32 -2.73 10.51
C GLY A 32 -5.40 -3.92 10.28
N ARG A 33 -5.20 -4.74 11.31
CA ARG A 33 -4.37 -5.94 11.20
C ARG A 33 -4.97 -6.94 10.20
N GLU A 34 -6.27 -7.14 10.23
CA GLU A 34 -6.95 -8.03 9.29
C GLU A 34 -6.78 -7.54 7.84
N ARG A 35 -6.84 -6.23 7.62
CA ARG A 35 -6.62 -5.65 6.30
C ARG A 35 -5.19 -5.92 5.82
N LEU A 36 -4.18 -5.70 6.67
CA LEU A 36 -2.79 -5.98 6.31
C LEU A 36 -2.59 -7.46 6.00
N GLN A 37 -3.18 -8.35 6.78
CA GLN A 37 -3.14 -9.78 6.54
C GLN A 37 -3.74 -10.13 5.18
N ALA A 38 -4.87 -9.50 4.83
CA ALA A 38 -5.52 -9.71 3.54
C ALA A 38 -4.62 -9.30 2.37
N PHE A 39 -3.89 -8.18 2.51
CA PHE A 39 -2.93 -7.76 1.48
C PHE A 39 -1.82 -8.77 1.31
N LEU A 40 -1.26 -9.28 2.41
CA LEU A 40 -0.19 -10.26 2.35
C LEU A 40 -0.70 -11.58 1.76
N ASP A 41 -1.91 -11.99 2.11
CA ASP A 41 -2.52 -13.21 1.58
C ASP A 41 -2.81 -13.07 0.07
N ALA A 42 -3.05 -11.85 -0.40
CA ALA A 42 -3.24 -11.57 -1.82
C ALA A 42 -1.91 -11.54 -2.60
N GLY A 43 -0.78 -11.68 -1.90
CA GLY A 43 0.53 -11.72 -2.53
C GLY A 43 1.24 -10.39 -2.63
N ILE A 44 0.69 -9.32 -2.07
CA ILE A 44 1.32 -7.99 -2.13
C ILE A 44 2.63 -7.99 -1.36
N ARG A 45 3.70 -7.48 -1.97
CA ARG A 45 5.04 -7.47 -1.39
C ARG A 45 5.70 -6.09 -1.40
N LEU A 46 5.14 -5.14 -2.13
CA LEU A 46 5.59 -3.75 -2.14
C LEU A 46 4.40 -2.85 -1.81
N PHE A 47 4.57 -1.98 -0.85
CA PHE A 47 3.57 -0.99 -0.49
C PHE A 47 4.14 0.40 -0.78
N VAL A 48 3.51 1.13 -1.69
CA VAL A 48 3.89 2.49 -2.02
C VAL A 48 2.94 3.43 -1.29
N ASP A 49 3.46 4.12 -0.30
CA ASP A 49 2.69 5.00 0.57
C ASP A 49 2.83 6.44 0.06
N LEU A 50 1.73 7.03 -0.37
CA LEU A 50 1.71 8.39 -0.90
C LEU A 50 1.32 9.43 0.16
N THR A 51 1.10 9.01 1.39
CA THR A 51 0.70 9.94 2.45
C THR A 51 1.89 10.72 3.00
N GLU A 52 1.62 11.93 3.48
CA GLU A 52 2.61 12.70 4.22
C GLU A 52 2.66 12.21 5.67
N PRO A 53 3.80 12.38 6.35
CA PRO A 53 3.86 12.11 7.79
C PRO A 53 2.79 12.94 8.51
N ARG A 54 2.05 12.31 9.41
CA ARG A 54 0.99 12.94 10.20
C ARG A 54 -0.21 13.43 9.40
N GLU A 55 -0.37 12.94 8.16
CA GLU A 55 -1.57 13.26 7.39
C GLU A 55 -2.82 12.81 8.14
N SER A 56 -3.91 13.59 8.03
CA SER A 56 -5.18 13.27 8.66
C SER A 56 -6.16 12.73 7.63
N GLY A 57 -6.88 11.69 8.01
CA GLY A 57 -7.98 11.18 7.23
C GLY A 57 -9.31 11.62 7.80
N ARG A 58 -10.38 10.95 7.38
CA ARG A 58 -11.74 11.26 7.82
C ARG A 58 -11.94 11.16 9.34
N LEU A 59 -11.25 10.22 9.98
CA LEU A 59 -11.42 9.93 11.40
C LEU A 59 -10.26 10.44 12.26
N GLY A 60 -9.41 11.31 11.73
CA GLY A 60 -8.26 11.84 12.42
C GLY A 60 -6.96 11.49 11.72
N ALA A 61 -5.84 11.50 12.44
CA ALA A 61 -4.54 11.19 11.89
C ALA A 61 -4.49 9.74 11.37
N LEU A 62 -3.89 9.55 10.20
CA LEU A 62 -3.71 8.21 9.66
C LEU A 62 -2.65 7.46 10.48
N GLU A 63 -2.97 6.26 10.91
CA GLU A 63 -2.03 5.44 11.66
C GLU A 63 -0.96 4.87 10.74
N PRO A 64 0.34 5.01 11.11
CA PRO A 64 1.40 4.36 10.34
C PRO A 64 1.22 2.85 10.33
N TYR A 65 1.39 2.24 9.18
CA TYR A 65 1.18 0.79 9.07
C TYR A 65 2.46 -0.01 8.83
N ALA A 66 3.60 0.65 8.63
CA ALA A 66 4.84 -0.06 8.32
C ALA A 66 5.24 -1.06 9.41
N ALA A 67 5.21 -0.64 10.68
CA ALA A 67 5.61 -1.53 11.78
C ALA A 67 4.67 -2.74 11.91
N PRO A 68 3.33 -2.56 12.00
CA PRO A 68 2.44 -3.73 12.06
C PRO A 68 2.51 -4.59 10.79
N LEU A 69 2.71 -3.97 9.62
CA LEU A 69 2.86 -4.73 8.38
C LEU A 69 4.10 -5.62 8.41
N LEU A 70 5.23 -5.09 8.87
CA LEU A 70 6.47 -5.87 8.97
C LEU A 70 6.33 -7.00 9.98
N GLU A 71 5.62 -6.78 11.08
CA GLU A 71 5.34 -7.82 12.05
C GLU A 71 4.52 -8.96 11.44
N GLU A 72 3.47 -8.62 10.70
CA GLU A 72 2.63 -9.62 10.05
C GLU A 72 3.39 -10.38 8.96
N ALA A 73 4.24 -9.67 8.21
CA ALA A 73 5.07 -10.30 7.18
C ALA A 73 6.06 -11.28 7.80
N ALA A 74 6.71 -10.88 8.90
CA ALA A 74 7.66 -11.74 9.62
C ALA A 74 6.98 -13.00 10.14
N ALA A 75 5.75 -12.87 10.66
CA ALA A 75 4.99 -14.02 11.14
C ALA A 75 4.69 -15.02 10.02
N ARG A 76 4.62 -14.55 8.78
CA ARG A 76 4.38 -15.40 7.61
C ARG A 76 5.66 -15.84 6.89
N GLY A 77 6.82 -15.37 7.34
CA GLY A 77 8.09 -15.68 6.71
C GLY A 77 8.25 -15.06 5.33
N VAL A 78 7.61 -13.90 5.08
CA VAL A 78 7.72 -13.21 3.79
C VAL A 78 8.39 -11.86 3.97
N ALA A 79 9.07 -11.38 2.91
CA ALA A 79 9.71 -10.08 2.90
C ALA A 79 8.80 -9.08 2.17
N VAL A 80 8.59 -7.91 2.77
CA VAL A 80 7.86 -6.82 2.15
C VAL A 80 8.69 -5.55 2.20
N ARG A 81 8.42 -4.64 1.26
CA ARG A 81 9.04 -3.32 1.24
C ARG A 81 7.94 -2.26 1.35
N VAL A 82 8.23 -1.21 2.10
CA VAL A 82 7.35 -0.04 2.18
C VAL A 82 8.16 1.15 1.70
N VAL A 83 7.71 1.80 0.64
CA VAL A 83 8.37 2.96 0.05
C VAL A 83 7.42 4.13 0.15
N ARG A 84 7.87 5.24 0.73
CA ARG A 84 7.04 6.43 0.86
C ARG A 84 7.43 7.46 -0.21
N HIS A 85 6.43 7.93 -0.93
CA HIS A 85 6.54 9.06 -1.86
C HIS A 85 5.48 10.07 -1.45
N PRO A 86 5.73 10.92 -0.44
CA PRO A 86 4.70 11.79 0.11
C PRO A 86 4.11 12.74 -0.94
N VAL A 87 2.79 12.74 -1.03
CA VAL A 87 2.03 13.66 -1.88
C VAL A 87 1.03 14.37 -0.98
N LYS A 88 1.05 15.70 -0.99
CA LYS A 88 0.11 16.46 -0.18
C LYS A 88 -1.31 16.16 -0.63
N ASP A 89 -2.19 15.89 0.35
CA ASP A 89 -3.58 15.57 0.07
C ASP A 89 -4.24 16.68 -0.77
N MET A 90 -5.05 16.25 -1.77
CA MET A 90 -5.76 17.16 -2.68
C MET A 90 -4.83 18.02 -3.53
N SER A 91 -3.54 17.67 -3.64
CA SER A 91 -2.58 18.40 -4.45
C SER A 91 -2.00 17.54 -5.56
N VAL A 92 -1.30 18.21 -6.49
CA VAL A 92 -0.60 17.53 -7.58
C VAL A 92 0.85 17.30 -7.17
N PRO A 93 1.44 16.12 -7.45
CA PRO A 93 2.86 15.88 -7.17
C PRO A 93 3.76 16.88 -7.87
N ARG A 94 4.84 17.32 -7.20
CA ARG A 94 5.79 18.31 -7.70
C ARG A 94 7.20 17.76 -7.74
N ASP A 95 8.11 18.51 -8.37
CA ASP A 95 9.55 18.25 -8.35
C ASP A 95 9.93 16.83 -8.76
N GLY A 96 9.29 16.31 -9.81
CA GLY A 96 9.59 15.00 -10.31
C GLY A 96 9.05 13.85 -9.47
N SER A 97 8.24 14.16 -8.44
CA SER A 97 7.67 13.13 -7.57
C SER A 97 6.81 12.13 -8.35
N LEU A 98 6.02 12.64 -9.30
CA LEU A 98 5.17 11.77 -10.12
C LEU A 98 6.01 10.77 -10.92
N GLU A 99 7.10 11.24 -11.53
CA GLU A 99 8.00 10.40 -12.29
C GLU A 99 8.62 9.30 -11.42
N ARG A 100 9.02 9.63 -10.20
CA ARG A 100 9.58 8.65 -9.26
C ARG A 100 8.56 7.61 -8.84
N ILE A 101 7.32 8.03 -8.60
CA ILE A 101 6.23 7.11 -8.26
C ILE A 101 5.98 6.16 -9.43
N VAL A 102 5.87 6.69 -10.65
CA VAL A 102 5.63 5.88 -11.84
C VAL A 102 6.79 4.89 -12.07
N GLU A 103 8.04 5.34 -11.92
CA GLU A 103 9.20 4.47 -12.06
C GLU A 103 9.19 3.34 -11.04
N GLU A 104 8.80 3.62 -9.79
CA GLU A 104 8.72 2.60 -8.75
C GLU A 104 7.67 1.56 -9.11
N LEU A 105 6.50 1.99 -9.56
CA LEU A 105 5.42 1.09 -9.92
C LEU A 105 5.73 0.29 -11.17
N GLU A 106 6.30 0.93 -12.20
CA GLU A 106 6.71 0.22 -13.41
C GLU A 106 7.79 -0.80 -13.12
N GLY A 107 8.75 -0.44 -12.28
CA GLY A 107 9.79 -1.36 -11.85
C GLY A 107 9.25 -2.57 -11.13
N ALA A 108 8.28 -2.36 -10.24
CA ALA A 108 7.64 -3.46 -9.51
C ALA A 108 6.92 -4.41 -10.47
N VAL A 109 6.18 -3.87 -11.44
CA VAL A 109 5.49 -4.68 -12.45
C VAL A 109 6.51 -5.48 -13.28
N ALA A 110 7.59 -4.83 -13.70
CA ALA A 110 8.64 -5.48 -14.49
C ALA A 110 9.31 -6.63 -13.71
N ARG A 111 9.51 -6.46 -12.40
CA ARG A 111 10.08 -7.49 -11.54
C ARG A 111 9.07 -8.53 -11.08
N ARG A 112 7.82 -8.37 -11.44
CA ARG A 112 6.71 -9.19 -10.95
C ARG A 112 6.63 -9.21 -9.42
N GLU A 113 6.88 -8.06 -8.80
CA GLU A 113 6.74 -7.82 -7.38
C GLU A 113 5.36 -7.17 -7.16
N PRO A 114 4.36 -7.92 -6.68
CA PRO A 114 3.00 -7.35 -6.53
C PRO A 114 3.01 -6.15 -5.59
N ALA A 115 2.43 -5.04 -6.05
CA ALA A 115 2.47 -3.76 -5.36
C ALA A 115 1.07 -3.22 -5.08
N TYR A 116 0.99 -2.48 -3.98
CA TYR A 116 -0.21 -1.75 -3.59
C TYR A 116 0.10 -0.28 -3.44
#